data_d176001a4792c6158d9323e437ee2140
#
_entry.id   d176001a4792c6158d9323e437ee2140
#
_cell.length_a   1.000
_cell.length_b   1.000
_cell.length_c   1.000
_cell.angle_alpha   90.00
_cell.angle_beta   90.00
_cell.angle_gamma   90.00
#
_symmetry.space_group_name_H-M   'P 1'
#
loop_
_entity.id
_entity.type
_entity.pdbx_description
1 polymer ?
#
loop_
_entity_poly.entity_id
_entity_poly.type
_entity_poly.pdbx_seq_one_letter_code
_entity_poly.pdbx_strand_id
1 'polypeptide(L)' 'MFLLFMIIGLVFLAGGGVGLFMVNINMAVGSHTWIIGNITFSVFTVIGVLVLVFMAIFNTEFE' A
#
# COMPACT_ATOMS: atom_id res chain seq x y z
N MET A 1 17.33 2.36 -10.94
CA MET A 1 16.03 3.01 -10.87
C MET A 1 14.90 2.04 -10.64
N PHE A 2 14.85 0.98 -11.44
CA PHE A 2 13.79 -0.02 -11.30
C PHE A 2 13.74 -0.60 -9.89
N LEU A 3 14.89 -0.99 -9.37
CA LEU A 3 14.96 -1.62 -8.05
C LEU A 3 14.47 -0.67 -6.95
N LEU A 4 14.80 0.61 -7.07
CA LEU A 4 14.39 1.61 -6.11
C LEU A 4 12.88 1.77 -6.10
N PHE A 5 12.25 1.88 -7.27
CA PHE A 5 10.81 2.00 -7.35
C PHE A 5 10.11 0.74 -6.86
N MET A 6 10.67 -0.43 -7.15
CA MET A 6 10.11 -1.68 -6.67
C MET A 6 10.10 -1.74 -5.15
N ILE A 7 11.20 -1.29 -4.52
CA ILE A 7 11.29 -1.24 -3.07
C ILE A 7 10.24 -0.29 -2.51
N ILE A 8 10.07 0.88 -3.12
CA ILE A 8 9.09 1.86 -2.68
C ILE A 8 7.66 1.27 -2.76
N GLY A 9 7.35 0.62 -3.87
CA GLY A 9 6.04 -0.01 -4.04
C GLY A 9 5.79 -1.10 -3.02
N LEU A 10 6.80 -1.93 -2.75
CA LEU A 10 6.69 -3.00 -1.76
C LEU A 10 6.52 -2.43 -0.36
N VAL A 11 7.24 -1.36 -0.03
CA VAL A 11 7.13 -0.72 1.28
C VAL A 11 5.73 -0.15 1.47
N PHE A 12 5.18 0.52 0.46
CA PHE A 12 3.83 1.06 0.54
C PHE A 12 2.80 -0.05 0.67
N LEU A 13 2.95 -1.13 -0.10
CA LEU A 13 2.03 -2.25 -0.05
C LEU A 13 2.07 -2.93 1.31
N ALA A 14 3.26 -3.22 1.80
CA ALA A 14 3.44 -3.86 3.09
C ALA A 14 2.94 -2.96 4.21
N GLY A 15 3.29 -1.67 4.17
CA GLY A 15 2.85 -0.72 5.18
C GLY A 15 1.35 -0.57 5.21
N GLY A 16 0.72 -0.47 4.03
CA GLY A 16 -0.72 -0.40 3.94
C GLY A 16 -1.40 -1.65 4.46
N GLY A 17 -0.90 -2.82 4.06
CA GLY A 17 -1.46 -4.09 4.51
C GLY A 17 -1.33 -4.30 6.01
N VAL A 18 -0.15 -4.07 6.55
CA VAL A 18 0.08 -4.19 7.99
C VAL A 18 -0.73 -3.16 8.75
N GLY A 19 -0.79 -1.92 8.23
CA GLY A 19 -1.57 -0.87 8.86
C GLY A 19 -3.04 -1.21 8.92
N LEU A 20 -3.61 -1.73 7.84
CA LEU A 20 -5.01 -2.16 7.83
C LEU A 20 -5.24 -3.26 8.85
N PHE A 21 -4.33 -4.22 8.94
CA PHE A 21 -4.44 -5.30 9.90
C PHE A 21 -4.45 -4.75 11.33
N MET A 22 -3.53 -3.84 11.63
CA MET A 22 -3.45 -3.23 12.96
C MET A 22 -4.69 -2.41 13.30
N VAL A 23 -5.19 -1.63 12.34
CA VAL A 23 -6.38 -0.81 12.55
C VAL A 23 -7.59 -1.69 12.88
N ASN A 24 -7.75 -2.79 12.16
CA ASN A 24 -8.90 -3.66 12.36
C ASN A 24 -8.82 -4.44 13.67
N ILE A 25 -7.62 -4.68 14.18
CA ILE A 25 -7.45 -5.38 15.44
C ILE A 25 -7.54 -4.43 16.63
N ASN A 26 -6.87 -3.27 16.54
CA ASN A 26 -6.67 -2.41 17.71
C ASN A 26 -7.73 -1.34 17.87
N MET A 27 -8.41 -0.96 16.79
CA MET A 27 -9.40 0.11 16.85
C MET A 27 -10.80 -0.46 16.88
N ALA A 28 -11.69 0.25 17.61
CA ALA A 28 -13.07 -0.19 17.70
C ALA A 28 -13.77 -0.04 16.34
N VAL A 29 -14.41 -1.11 15.92
CA VAL A 29 -15.16 -1.12 14.66
C VAL A 29 -16.27 -0.09 14.72
N GLY A 30 -16.34 0.75 13.68
CA GLY A 30 -17.36 1.79 13.60
C GLY A 30 -16.95 3.12 14.17
N SER A 31 -15.78 3.22 14.83
CA SER A 31 -15.30 4.49 15.34
C SER A 31 -14.79 5.36 14.20
N HIS A 32 -14.73 6.68 14.44
CA HIS A 32 -14.20 7.60 13.43
C HIS A 32 -12.75 7.29 13.10
N THR A 33 -11.96 6.97 14.12
CA THR A 33 -10.56 6.63 13.93
C THR A 33 -10.40 5.36 13.09
N TRP A 34 -11.28 4.39 13.31
CA TRP A 34 -11.28 3.15 12.55
C TRP A 34 -11.55 3.42 11.06
N ILE A 35 -12.55 4.27 10.78
CA ILE A 35 -12.91 4.61 9.41
C ILE A 35 -11.76 5.34 8.72
N ILE A 36 -11.20 6.35 9.39
CA ILE A 36 -10.08 7.13 8.84
C ILE A 36 -8.88 6.23 8.59
N GLY A 37 -8.56 5.36 9.53
CA GLY A 37 -7.44 4.45 9.40
C GLY A 37 -7.60 3.50 8.22
N ASN A 38 -8.80 2.93 8.07
CA ASN A 38 -9.07 2.03 6.95
C ASN A 38 -8.93 2.75 5.61
N ILE A 39 -9.47 3.95 5.50
CA ILE A 39 -9.37 4.72 4.26
C ILE A 39 -7.92 5.05 3.95
N THR A 40 -7.19 5.56 4.95
CA THR A 40 -5.80 5.96 4.77
C THR A 40 -4.92 4.79 4.32
N PHE A 41 -5.01 3.68 5.03
CA PHE A 41 -4.16 2.53 4.71
C PHE A 41 -4.61 1.84 3.42
N SER A 42 -5.89 1.91 3.09
CA SER A 42 -6.37 1.40 1.81
C SER A 42 -5.77 2.20 0.66
N VAL A 43 -5.71 3.52 0.78
CA VAL A 43 -5.09 4.38 -0.22
C VAL A 43 -3.62 4.03 -0.40
N PHE A 44 -2.89 3.84 0.71
CA PHE A 44 -1.48 3.44 0.62
C PHE A 44 -1.31 2.12 -0.09
N THR A 45 -2.18 1.15 0.21
CA THR A 45 -2.10 -0.16 -0.43
C THR A 45 -2.36 -0.05 -1.93
N VAL A 46 -3.36 0.73 -2.32
CA VAL A 46 -3.67 0.93 -3.74
C VAL A 46 -2.51 1.60 -4.46
N ILE A 47 -1.91 2.62 -3.84
CA ILE A 47 -0.76 3.30 -4.43
C ILE A 47 0.40 2.31 -4.63
N GLY A 48 0.67 1.48 -3.63
CA GLY A 48 1.72 0.48 -3.73
C GLY A 48 1.48 -0.50 -4.86
N VAL A 49 0.24 -1.00 -4.98
CA VAL A 49 -0.12 -1.93 -6.06
C VAL A 49 0.02 -1.25 -7.41
N LEU A 50 -0.46 -0.02 -7.54
CA LEU A 50 -0.36 0.71 -8.80
C LEU A 50 1.10 0.93 -9.20
N VAL A 51 1.95 1.30 -8.26
CA VAL A 51 3.38 1.47 -8.54
C VAL A 51 3.98 0.16 -9.05
N LEU A 52 3.67 -0.94 -8.38
CA LEU A 52 4.20 -2.25 -8.79
C LEU A 52 3.70 -2.66 -10.17
N VAL A 53 2.42 -2.41 -10.45
CA VAL A 53 1.84 -2.75 -11.75
C VAL A 53 2.49 -1.92 -12.85
N PHE A 54 2.65 -0.61 -12.63
CA PHE A 54 3.33 0.23 -13.60
C PHE A 54 4.76 -0.24 -13.85
N MET A 55 5.46 -0.59 -12.79
CA MET A 55 6.82 -1.09 -12.91
C MET A 55 6.85 -2.39 -13.73
N ALA A 56 5.90 -3.29 -13.49
CA ALA A 56 5.85 -4.54 -14.21
C ALA A 56 5.60 -4.32 -15.70
N ILE A 57 4.74 -3.36 -16.04
CA ILE A 57 4.40 -3.08 -17.42
C ILE A 57 5.57 -2.41 -18.14
N PHE A 58 6.13 -1.36 -17.54
CA PHE A 58 7.16 -0.58 -18.21
C PHE A 58 8.55 -1.22 -18.11
N ASN A 59 8.75 -2.08 -17.13
CA ASN A 59 10.06 -2.71 -16.93
C ASN A 59 10.45 -3.61 -18.11
N THR A 60 9.47 -4.19 -18.76
CA THR A 60 9.76 -5.07 -19.91
C THR A 60 10.44 -4.31 -21.04
N GLU A 61 10.30 -2.99 -21.07
CA GLU A 61 10.94 -2.19 -22.10
C GLU A 61 12.33 -1.75 -21.71
N PHE A 62 12.59 -1.65 -20.41
CA PHE A 62 13.88 -1.17 -19.92
C PHE A 62 14.87 -2.29 -19.66
N GLU A 63 14.39 -3.49 -19.53
CA GLU A 63 15.27 -4.62 -19.34
C GLU A 63 15.63 -5.24 -20.66
#